data_0a9043fce1f00f7d8ba3baf533ec1939
#
_entry.id   0a9043fce1f00f7d8ba3baf533ec1939
#
_cell.length_a   1.000
_cell.length_b   1.000
_cell.length_c   1.000
_cell.angle_alpha   90.00
_cell.angle_beta   90.00
_cell.angle_gamma   90.00
#
_symmetry.space_group_name_H-M   'P 1'
#
loop_
_entity.id
_entity.type
_entity.pdbx_description
1 polymer ?
#
loop_
_entity_poly.entity_id
_entity_poly.type
_entity_poly.pdbx_seq_one_letter_code
_entity_poly.pdbx_strand_id
1 'polypeptide(L)'
;MIRLSHVIYKADNLYKSVEDFKKKGFVVEFGSKVNPHNALIYFSEGPYIEIIQKAPISTFLKFILKLIGKQSLAKRFESWDKAKKGFFEICFENYNKDFDQEIKILKKYNQKYFITKSERTDPKNRTLKWNLLFPRDYRLPFFMTYFNIDPKPRNFIHPNGIKKINKVKYGNEKRLLKIINEMCNDETLNLQ
;
A
#
# COMPACT_ATOMS: atom_id res chain seq x y z
N MET A 1 9.43 -2.78 -14.36
CA MET A 1 8.41 -1.73 -14.59
C MET A 1 7.63 -1.56 -13.29
N ILE A 2 7.52 -0.32 -12.83
CA ILE A 2 6.80 0.02 -11.59
C ILE A 2 5.33 0.20 -11.93
N ARG A 3 4.44 -0.39 -11.13
CA ARG A 3 2.98 -0.34 -11.31
C ARG A 3 2.30 0.09 -10.02
N LEU A 4 1.03 0.48 -10.12
CA LEU A 4 0.19 0.68 -8.95
C LEU A 4 -0.12 -0.68 -8.31
N SER A 5 0.32 -0.86 -7.06
CA SER A 5 0.11 -2.10 -6.31
C SER A 5 -1.26 -2.15 -5.67
N HIS A 6 -1.53 -1.14 -4.87
CA HIS A 6 -2.79 -1.06 -4.12
C HIS A 6 -3.12 0.36 -3.70
N VAL A 7 -4.38 0.54 -3.35
CA VAL A 7 -4.90 1.74 -2.69
C VAL A 7 -5.26 1.41 -1.25
N ILE A 8 -4.93 2.30 -0.32
CA ILE A 8 -5.21 2.09 1.09
C ILE A 8 -6.49 2.83 1.48
N TYR A 9 -7.41 2.08 2.08
CA TYR A 9 -8.67 2.58 2.64
C TYR A 9 -8.57 2.65 4.16
N LYS A 10 -8.72 3.85 4.72
CA LYS A 10 -8.84 4.08 6.15
C LYS A 10 -10.21 3.68 6.65
N ALA A 11 -10.26 2.79 7.62
CA ALA A 11 -11.46 2.38 8.33
C ALA A 11 -11.46 2.96 9.76
N ASP A 12 -12.63 3.37 10.27
CA ASP A 12 -12.81 3.68 11.68
C ASP A 12 -12.82 2.40 12.53
N ASN A 13 -13.39 1.32 11.96
CA ASN A 13 -13.38 -0.02 12.51
C ASN A 13 -13.17 -1.02 11.37
N LEU A 14 -12.12 -1.85 11.49
CA LEU A 14 -11.73 -2.81 10.46
C LEU A 14 -12.85 -3.81 10.15
N TYR A 15 -13.39 -4.45 11.18
CA TYR A 15 -14.41 -5.50 11.03
C TYR A 15 -15.70 -4.96 10.43
N LYS A 16 -16.16 -3.80 10.90
CA LYS A 16 -17.33 -3.13 10.33
C LYS A 16 -17.13 -2.78 8.86
N SER A 17 -15.95 -2.26 8.49
CA SER A 17 -15.66 -1.94 7.10
C SER A 17 -15.58 -3.20 6.23
N VAL A 18 -15.04 -4.30 6.74
CA VAL A 18 -15.07 -5.60 6.04
C VAL A 18 -16.50 -6.02 5.74
N GLU A 19 -17.40 -5.96 6.71
CA GLU A 19 -18.83 -6.30 6.50
C GLU A 19 -19.52 -5.34 5.52
N ASP A 20 -19.21 -4.03 5.58
CA ASP A 20 -19.74 -3.04 4.65
C ASP A 20 -19.30 -3.32 3.20
N PHE A 21 -18.05 -3.73 2.98
CA PHE A 21 -17.56 -4.13 1.66
C PHE A 21 -18.16 -5.46 1.19
N LYS A 22 -18.34 -6.44 2.08
CA LYS A 22 -19.03 -7.71 1.77
C LYS A 22 -20.49 -7.48 1.36
N LYS A 23 -21.22 -6.60 2.05
CA LYS A 23 -22.58 -6.21 1.68
C LYS A 23 -22.66 -5.56 0.29
N LYS A 24 -21.58 -4.90 -0.16
CA LYS A 24 -21.45 -4.38 -1.52
C LYS A 24 -21.03 -5.44 -2.56
N GLY A 25 -20.99 -6.71 -2.17
CA GLY A 25 -20.66 -7.83 -3.04
C GLY A 25 -19.15 -8.00 -3.32
N PHE A 26 -18.27 -7.46 -2.48
CA PHE A 26 -16.84 -7.75 -2.56
C PHE A 26 -16.49 -8.98 -1.72
N VAL A 27 -15.58 -9.81 -2.21
CA VAL A 27 -14.90 -10.83 -1.40
C VAL A 27 -13.74 -10.13 -0.69
N VAL A 28 -13.72 -10.23 0.64
CA VAL A 28 -12.71 -9.60 1.50
C VAL A 28 -12.00 -10.65 2.30
N GLU A 29 -10.67 -10.67 2.24
CA GLU A 29 -9.79 -11.57 2.99
C GLU A 29 -9.06 -10.77 4.09
N PHE A 30 -9.03 -11.26 5.32
CA PHE A 30 -8.17 -10.68 6.34
C PHE A 30 -6.69 -10.97 6.04
N GLY A 31 -5.79 -10.05 6.40
CA GLY A 31 -4.36 -10.22 6.17
C GLY A 31 -3.73 -11.36 6.97
N SER A 32 -4.32 -11.76 8.10
CA SER A 32 -3.91 -12.89 8.93
C SER A 32 -5.12 -13.53 9.60
N LYS A 33 -4.98 -14.80 10.07
CA LYS A 33 -6.05 -15.52 10.79
C LYS A 33 -6.30 -14.93 12.18
N VAL A 34 -5.26 -14.52 12.86
CA VAL A 34 -5.32 -14.07 14.25
C VAL A 34 -4.94 -12.60 14.31
N ASN A 35 -5.74 -11.81 15.01
CA ASN A 35 -5.53 -10.37 15.23
C ASN A 35 -5.15 -9.60 13.95
N PRO A 36 -5.96 -9.66 12.88
CA PRO A 36 -5.64 -9.02 11.62
C PRO A 36 -5.53 -7.51 11.77
N HIS A 37 -4.44 -6.94 11.26
CA HIS A 37 -4.23 -5.48 11.21
C HIS A 37 -4.87 -4.85 9.97
N ASN A 38 -5.12 -5.65 8.94
CA ASN A 38 -5.66 -5.23 7.67
C ASN A 38 -6.61 -6.29 7.09
N ALA A 39 -7.36 -5.87 6.07
CA ALA A 39 -8.12 -6.74 5.20
C ALA A 39 -7.91 -6.32 3.74
N LEU A 40 -8.08 -7.25 2.82
CA LEU A 40 -7.67 -7.12 1.43
C LEU A 40 -8.82 -7.48 0.50
N ILE A 41 -9.03 -6.67 -0.52
CA ILE A 41 -9.93 -6.95 -1.64
C ILE A 41 -9.06 -7.13 -2.86
N TYR A 42 -8.73 -8.37 -3.18
CA TYR A 42 -7.92 -8.72 -4.33
C TYR A 42 -8.75 -8.81 -5.60
N PHE A 43 -8.20 -8.32 -6.68
CA PHE A 43 -8.71 -8.53 -8.03
C PHE A 43 -7.77 -9.47 -8.80
N SER A 44 -8.26 -10.11 -9.86
CA SER A 44 -7.40 -10.95 -10.72
C SER A 44 -6.33 -10.14 -11.43
N GLU A 45 -6.63 -8.86 -11.72
CA GLU A 45 -5.78 -7.96 -12.49
C GLU A 45 -5.70 -6.59 -11.81
N GLY A 46 -4.57 -5.92 -12.01
CA GLY A 46 -4.36 -4.56 -11.53
C GLY A 46 -4.19 -4.44 -10.02
N PRO A 47 -4.36 -3.24 -9.47
CA PRO A 47 -4.18 -2.96 -8.05
C PRO A 47 -5.29 -3.57 -7.19
N TYR A 48 -5.00 -3.80 -5.92
CA TYR A 48 -5.97 -4.25 -4.92
C TYR A 48 -6.31 -3.14 -3.91
N ILE A 49 -7.31 -3.37 -3.06
CA ILE A 49 -7.64 -2.47 -1.94
C ILE A 49 -7.10 -3.09 -0.66
N GLU A 50 -6.35 -2.33 0.12
CA GLU A 50 -5.97 -2.65 1.49
C GLU A 50 -6.78 -1.80 2.46
N ILE A 51 -7.53 -2.42 3.35
CA ILE A 51 -8.33 -1.78 4.40
C ILE A 51 -7.53 -1.83 5.69
N ILE A 52 -7.25 -0.67 6.29
CA ILE A 52 -6.56 -0.56 7.58
C ILE A 52 -7.35 0.29 8.56
N GLN A 53 -7.29 -0.06 9.85
CA GLN A 53 -7.83 0.79 10.92
C GLN A 53 -6.74 1.69 11.53
N LYS A 54 -5.52 1.17 11.64
CA LYS A 54 -4.34 1.88 12.17
C LYS A 54 -3.11 1.47 11.36
N ALA A 55 -2.08 2.28 11.43
CA ALA A 55 -0.76 1.90 10.90
C ALA A 55 -0.27 0.60 11.57
N PRO A 56 0.49 -0.25 10.85
CA PRO A 56 0.88 -1.59 11.32
C PRO A 56 2.00 -1.57 12.39
N ILE A 57 2.22 -0.45 13.05
CA ILE A 57 3.21 -0.29 14.12
C ILE A 57 2.61 0.39 15.35
N SER A 58 3.10 0.01 16.53
CA SER A 58 2.64 0.57 17.79
C SER A 58 3.08 2.04 17.98
N THR A 59 2.40 2.76 18.87
CA THR A 59 2.78 4.13 19.26
C THR A 59 4.20 4.16 19.85
N PHE A 60 4.57 3.15 20.64
CA PHE A 60 5.91 3.02 21.18
C PHE A 60 6.97 2.89 20.09
N LEU A 61 6.73 2.06 19.07
CA LEU A 61 7.68 1.92 17.95
C LEU A 61 7.80 3.22 17.15
N LYS A 62 6.71 3.98 16.96
CA LYS A 62 6.78 5.33 16.34
C LYS A 62 7.66 6.27 17.14
N PHE A 63 7.59 6.22 18.46
CA PHE A 63 8.47 7.00 19.35
C PHE A 63 9.93 6.60 19.16
N ILE A 64 10.25 5.30 19.17
CA ILE A 64 11.61 4.80 18.91
C ILE A 64 12.13 5.26 17.55
N LEU A 65 11.31 5.19 16.49
CA LEU A 65 11.69 5.68 15.16
C LEU A 65 12.12 7.16 15.18
N LYS A 66 11.47 8.00 16.00
CA LYS A 66 11.86 9.41 16.18
C LYS A 66 13.23 9.53 16.83
N LEU A 67 13.50 8.75 17.87
CA LEU A 67 14.77 8.79 18.62
C LEU A 67 15.96 8.36 17.74
N ILE A 68 15.79 7.38 16.86
CA ILE A 68 16.85 6.87 15.98
C ILE A 68 16.95 7.61 14.63
N GLY A 69 16.44 8.85 14.57
CA GLY A 69 16.56 9.71 13.38
C GLY A 69 15.64 9.35 12.21
N LYS A 70 14.63 8.47 12.40
CA LYS A 70 13.65 8.07 11.39
C LYS A 70 12.31 8.82 11.54
N GLN A 71 12.35 10.12 11.90
CA GLN A 71 11.16 10.93 12.17
C GLN A 71 10.17 10.96 11.01
N SER A 72 10.65 10.97 9.75
CA SER A 72 9.77 11.02 8.59
C SER A 72 8.96 9.74 8.40
N LEU A 73 9.54 8.58 8.74
CA LEU A 73 8.81 7.32 8.73
C LEU A 73 7.75 7.29 9.86
N ALA A 74 8.10 7.77 11.04
CA ALA A 74 7.14 7.93 12.14
C ALA A 74 5.98 8.87 11.74
N LYS A 75 6.28 10.02 11.11
CA LYS A 75 5.27 10.98 10.60
C LYS A 75 4.33 10.32 9.56
N ARG A 76 4.85 9.49 8.65
CA ARG A 76 4.01 8.74 7.71
C ARG A 76 2.99 7.87 8.45
N PHE A 77 3.43 7.06 9.40
CA PHE A 77 2.53 6.19 10.15
C PHE A 77 1.56 6.97 11.05
N GLU A 78 1.97 8.12 11.58
CA GLU A 78 1.08 9.03 12.29
C GLU A 78 0.03 9.65 11.36
N SER A 79 0.40 9.99 10.11
CA SER A 79 -0.55 10.49 9.12
C SER A 79 -1.59 9.42 8.73
N TRP A 80 -1.18 8.15 8.65
CA TRP A 80 -2.11 7.04 8.41
C TRP A 80 -3.10 6.86 9.56
N ASP A 81 -2.65 7.00 10.81
CA ASP A 81 -3.56 6.93 11.97
C ASP A 81 -4.58 8.08 11.99
N LYS A 82 -4.16 9.28 11.57
CA LYS A 82 -4.97 10.50 11.55
C LYS A 82 -5.81 10.67 10.28
N ALA A 83 -5.60 9.84 9.28
CA ALA A 83 -6.34 9.92 8.03
C ALA A 83 -7.85 9.80 8.29
N LYS A 84 -8.65 10.56 7.54
CA LYS A 84 -10.10 10.43 7.53
C LYS A 84 -10.50 9.11 6.87
N LYS A 85 -11.66 8.57 7.27
CA LYS A 85 -12.25 7.39 6.62
C LYS A 85 -12.34 7.60 5.11
N GLY A 86 -11.88 6.61 4.33
CA GLY A 86 -11.86 6.66 2.88
C GLY A 86 -10.50 6.28 2.29
N PHE A 87 -10.36 6.39 0.98
CA PHE A 87 -9.09 6.19 0.30
C PHE A 87 -8.14 7.37 0.56
N PHE A 88 -6.88 7.11 0.92
CA PHE A 88 -5.98 8.17 1.35
C PHE A 88 -4.52 7.99 0.94
N GLU A 89 -4.09 6.79 0.57
CA GLU A 89 -2.71 6.49 0.22
C GLU A 89 -2.66 5.45 -0.90
N ILE A 90 -1.56 5.44 -1.65
CA ILE A 90 -1.29 4.45 -2.69
C ILE A 90 0.10 3.84 -2.49
N CYS A 91 0.28 2.62 -2.96
CA CYS A 91 1.55 1.93 -3.00
C CYS A 91 1.88 1.52 -4.43
N PHE A 92 3.14 1.67 -4.79
CA PHE A 92 3.68 1.13 -6.04
C PHE A 92 4.37 -0.21 -5.81
N GLU A 93 4.40 -1.06 -6.84
CA GLU A 93 5.12 -2.32 -6.81
C GLU A 93 6.01 -2.50 -8.03
N ASN A 94 7.08 -3.25 -7.85
CA ASN A 94 7.86 -3.80 -8.94
C ASN A 94 8.00 -5.32 -8.78
N TYR A 95 8.33 -5.98 -9.88
CA TYR A 95 8.56 -7.43 -9.91
C TYR A 95 10.04 -7.81 -9.76
N ASN A 96 10.90 -6.81 -9.54
CA ASN A 96 12.31 -7.03 -9.22
C ASN A 96 12.47 -7.37 -7.74
N LYS A 97 13.62 -7.95 -7.38
CA LYS A 97 13.94 -8.27 -5.98
C LYS A 97 14.50 -7.06 -5.22
N ASP A 98 14.77 -5.97 -5.89
CA ASP A 98 15.39 -4.74 -5.40
C ASP A 98 14.64 -3.49 -5.85
N PHE A 99 15.15 -2.32 -5.50
CA PHE A 99 14.60 -0.99 -5.80
C PHE A 99 15.56 -0.12 -6.60
N ASP A 100 16.42 -0.68 -7.42
CA ASP A 100 17.49 0.08 -8.11
C ASP A 100 16.92 1.19 -9.00
N GLN A 101 15.83 0.94 -9.71
CA GLN A 101 15.18 1.95 -10.56
C GLN A 101 14.56 3.07 -9.73
N GLU A 102 13.80 2.72 -8.68
CA GLU A 102 13.19 3.68 -7.76
C GLU A 102 14.23 4.53 -7.06
N ILE A 103 15.32 3.91 -6.60
CA ILE A 103 16.45 4.59 -5.95
C ILE A 103 17.11 5.57 -6.90
N LYS A 104 17.33 5.19 -8.17
CA LYS A 104 17.92 6.07 -9.18
C LYS A 104 17.08 7.33 -9.37
N ILE A 105 15.75 7.19 -9.48
CA ILE A 105 14.84 8.33 -9.63
C ILE A 105 14.81 9.16 -8.34
N LEU A 106 14.68 8.53 -7.17
CA LEU A 106 14.70 9.24 -5.89
C LEU A 106 15.98 10.07 -5.72
N LYS A 107 17.14 9.50 -6.04
CA LYS A 107 18.43 10.23 -5.99
C LYS A 107 18.47 11.42 -6.94
N LYS A 108 17.94 11.30 -8.17
CA LYS A 108 17.84 12.40 -9.15
C LYS A 108 17.08 13.61 -8.57
N TYR A 109 16.09 13.37 -7.72
CA TYR A 109 15.28 14.39 -7.06
C TYR A 109 15.72 14.70 -5.62
N ASN A 110 16.94 14.28 -5.21
CA ASN A 110 17.46 14.45 -3.86
C ASN A 110 16.55 13.91 -2.75
N GLN A 111 15.78 12.85 -3.07
CA GLN A 111 14.93 12.20 -2.11
C GLN A 111 15.68 11.09 -1.37
N LYS A 112 15.78 11.23 -0.05
CA LYS A 112 16.25 10.14 0.83
C LYS A 112 15.14 9.11 1.03
N TYR A 113 15.50 7.89 1.41
CA TYR A 113 14.57 6.77 1.59
C TYR A 113 15.01 5.83 2.72
N PHE A 114 14.08 4.96 3.13
CA PHE A 114 14.33 3.83 4.02
C PHE A 114 13.87 2.55 3.34
N ILE A 115 14.64 1.47 3.49
CA ILE A 115 14.26 0.15 3.03
C ILE A 115 14.10 -0.76 4.25
N THR A 116 13.09 -1.62 4.23
CA THR A 116 12.86 -2.64 5.24
C THR A 116 12.27 -3.89 4.61
N LYS A 117 12.55 -5.04 5.22
CA LYS A 117 11.90 -6.30 4.88
C LYS A 117 10.57 -6.39 5.61
N SER A 118 9.62 -7.06 5.00
CA SER A 118 8.31 -7.32 5.59
C SER A 118 7.87 -8.75 5.26
N GLU A 119 7.13 -9.35 6.18
CA GLU A 119 6.51 -10.64 5.96
C GLU A 119 5.20 -10.75 6.74
N ARG A 120 4.30 -11.61 6.29
CA ARG A 120 3.11 -12.01 7.01
C ARG A 120 2.68 -13.43 6.65
N THR A 121 2.02 -14.10 7.57
CA THR A 121 1.34 -15.37 7.29
C THR A 121 -0.12 -15.07 6.93
N ASP A 122 -0.53 -15.44 5.73
CA ASP A 122 -1.88 -15.26 5.25
C ASP A 122 -2.87 -16.31 5.83
N PRO A 123 -4.20 -16.15 5.64
CA PRO A 123 -5.18 -17.13 6.13
C PRO A 123 -5.03 -18.54 5.55
N LYS A 124 -4.28 -18.71 4.47
CA LYS A 124 -3.97 -20.02 3.86
C LYS A 124 -2.66 -20.62 4.39
N ASN A 125 -2.10 -20.06 5.48
CA ASN A 125 -0.82 -20.44 6.10
C ASN A 125 0.39 -20.29 5.16
N ARG A 126 0.34 -19.40 4.16
CA ARG A 126 1.48 -19.07 3.31
C ARG A 126 2.25 -17.91 3.92
N THR A 127 3.57 -17.99 4.00
CA THR A 127 4.41 -16.87 4.40
C THR A 127 4.73 -16.01 3.18
N LEU A 128 4.08 -14.87 3.09
CA LEU A 128 4.33 -13.86 2.08
C LEU A 128 5.48 -12.97 2.54
N LYS A 129 6.46 -12.74 1.65
CA LYS A 129 7.65 -11.90 1.93
C LYS A 129 7.81 -10.86 0.84
N TRP A 130 8.16 -9.64 1.24
CA TRP A 130 8.44 -8.53 0.32
C TRP A 130 9.37 -7.52 0.98
N ASN A 131 9.93 -6.64 0.19
CA ASN A 131 10.65 -5.48 0.68
C ASN A 131 9.77 -4.23 0.55
N LEU A 132 9.99 -3.25 1.42
CA LEU A 132 9.33 -1.95 1.39
C LEU A 132 10.39 -0.86 1.26
N LEU A 133 10.11 0.13 0.42
CA LEU A 133 10.89 1.35 0.32
C LEU A 133 9.96 2.54 0.65
N PHE A 134 10.36 3.32 1.65
CA PHE A 134 9.66 4.52 2.08
C PHE A 134 10.49 5.74 1.72
N PRO A 135 10.05 6.61 0.77
CA PRO A 135 10.65 7.91 0.59
C PRO A 135 10.59 8.72 1.90
N ARG A 136 11.64 9.48 2.18
CA ARG A 136 11.70 10.31 3.39
C ARG A 136 10.66 11.44 3.37
N ASP A 137 10.34 11.99 2.19
CA ASP A 137 9.14 12.80 2.04
C ASP A 137 7.92 11.88 2.09
N TYR A 138 7.23 11.89 3.24
CA TYR A 138 6.11 10.98 3.49
C TYR A 138 4.86 11.29 2.65
N ARG A 139 4.88 12.38 1.87
CA ARG A 139 3.83 12.73 0.91
C ARG A 139 3.98 12.00 -0.43
N LEU A 140 5.18 11.45 -0.71
CA LEU A 140 5.36 10.52 -1.82
C LEU A 140 4.80 9.14 -1.46
N PRO A 141 4.17 8.42 -2.39
CA PRO A 141 3.80 7.04 -2.19
C PRO A 141 4.98 6.17 -1.77
N PHE A 142 4.72 5.07 -1.10
CA PHE A 142 5.73 4.08 -0.80
C PHE A 142 5.74 2.97 -1.85
N PHE A 143 6.78 2.13 -1.81
CA PHE A 143 7.01 1.09 -2.80
C PHE A 143 7.17 -0.26 -2.14
N MET A 144 6.80 -1.30 -2.85
CA MET A 144 7.07 -2.68 -2.46
C MET A 144 7.63 -3.48 -3.62
N THR A 145 8.45 -4.49 -3.33
CA THR A 145 8.68 -5.57 -4.28
C THR A 145 7.46 -6.48 -4.31
N TYR A 146 7.23 -7.17 -5.43
CA TYR A 146 6.17 -8.16 -5.44
C TYR A 146 6.41 -9.26 -4.40
N PHE A 147 5.36 -9.94 -4.00
CA PHE A 147 5.44 -11.05 -3.05
C PHE A 147 6.23 -12.23 -3.62
N ASN A 148 6.90 -12.99 -2.75
CA ASN A 148 7.52 -14.26 -3.12
C ASN A 148 6.52 -15.32 -3.61
N ILE A 149 5.26 -15.20 -3.20
CA ILE A 149 4.13 -16.06 -3.61
C ILE A 149 2.97 -15.13 -3.97
N ASP A 150 2.40 -15.29 -5.18
CA ASP A 150 1.27 -14.49 -5.62
C ASP A 150 0.03 -14.77 -4.75
N PRO A 151 -0.50 -13.79 -4.00
CA PRO A 151 -1.69 -13.96 -3.20
C PRO A 151 -2.99 -13.78 -4.00
N LYS A 152 -2.94 -13.16 -5.18
CA LYS A 152 -4.12 -12.79 -5.96
C LYS A 152 -4.85 -14.01 -6.50
N PRO A 153 -6.18 -14.01 -6.52
CA PRO A 153 -6.96 -15.06 -7.16
C PRO A 153 -6.83 -14.97 -8.68
N ARG A 154 -6.79 -16.12 -9.35
CA ARG A 154 -6.79 -16.18 -10.82
C ARG A 154 -8.23 -16.29 -11.34
N ASN A 155 -8.52 -15.61 -12.47
CA ASN A 155 -9.83 -15.67 -13.16
C ASN A 155 -11.01 -15.43 -12.21
N PHE A 156 -10.85 -14.48 -11.31
CA PHE A 156 -11.82 -14.21 -10.25
C PHE A 156 -12.63 -12.95 -10.55
N ILE A 157 -13.92 -13.03 -10.32
CA ILE A 157 -14.87 -11.92 -10.42
C ILE A 157 -15.61 -11.84 -9.09
N HIS A 158 -15.70 -10.64 -8.52
CA HIS A 158 -16.47 -10.43 -7.31
C HIS A 158 -17.97 -10.66 -7.56
N PRO A 159 -18.78 -11.08 -6.55
CA PRO A 159 -20.22 -11.25 -6.68
C PRO A 159 -20.97 -10.04 -7.26
N ASN A 160 -20.43 -8.83 -7.07
CA ASN A 160 -20.97 -7.59 -7.66
C ASN A 160 -20.55 -7.36 -9.15
N GLY A 161 -19.88 -8.31 -9.79
CA GLY A 161 -19.43 -8.22 -11.18
C GLY A 161 -18.15 -7.41 -11.41
N ILE A 162 -17.56 -6.81 -10.37
CA ILE A 162 -16.33 -6.00 -10.50
C ILE A 162 -15.13 -6.94 -10.64
N LYS A 163 -14.34 -6.72 -11.70
CA LYS A 163 -13.16 -7.53 -12.07
C LYS A 163 -11.85 -6.86 -11.70
N LYS A 164 -11.78 -5.52 -11.76
CA LYS A 164 -10.58 -4.73 -11.54
C LYS A 164 -10.91 -3.29 -11.14
N ILE A 165 -9.92 -2.58 -10.63
CA ILE A 165 -9.96 -1.13 -10.48
C ILE A 165 -9.59 -0.50 -11.82
N ASN A 166 -10.48 0.28 -12.41
CA ASN A 166 -10.26 0.89 -13.72
C ASN A 166 -9.48 2.19 -13.63
N LYS A 167 -9.66 2.97 -12.54
CA LYS A 167 -9.03 4.28 -12.40
C LYS A 167 -8.86 4.67 -10.94
N VAL A 168 -7.67 5.16 -10.61
CA VAL A 168 -7.33 5.76 -9.33
C VAL A 168 -6.91 7.22 -9.58
N LYS A 169 -7.66 8.16 -9.03
CA LYS A 169 -7.29 9.58 -9.04
C LYS A 169 -6.38 9.84 -7.86
N TYR A 170 -5.22 10.42 -8.12
CA TYR A 170 -4.26 10.77 -7.09
C TYR A 170 -3.78 12.20 -7.27
N GLY A 171 -4.01 13.02 -6.24
CA GLY A 171 -3.60 14.42 -6.20
C GLY A 171 -2.40 14.62 -5.27
N ASN A 172 -1.50 15.52 -5.65
CA ASN A 172 -0.38 15.94 -4.82
C ASN A 172 0.19 17.27 -5.32
N GLU A 173 1.22 17.81 -4.65
CA GLU A 173 1.96 18.98 -5.13
C GLU A 173 2.61 18.68 -6.50
N LYS A 174 2.61 19.65 -7.42
CA LYS A 174 3.17 19.53 -8.78
C LYS A 174 4.57 18.90 -8.80
N ARG A 175 5.45 19.31 -7.85
CA ARG A 175 6.79 18.75 -7.73
C ARG A 175 6.80 17.25 -7.46
N LEU A 176 5.91 16.79 -6.58
CA LEU A 176 5.81 15.37 -6.22
C LEU A 176 5.14 14.56 -7.32
N LEU A 177 4.12 15.12 -8.00
CA LEU A 177 3.50 14.50 -9.16
C LEU A 177 4.50 14.26 -10.29
N LYS A 178 5.45 15.20 -10.53
CA LYS A 178 6.53 15.01 -11.51
C LYS A 178 7.38 13.79 -11.18
N ILE A 179 7.75 13.60 -9.90
CA ILE A 179 8.53 12.45 -9.45
C ILE A 179 7.72 11.16 -9.67
N ILE A 180 6.45 11.15 -9.29
CA ILE A 180 5.57 9.99 -9.43
C ILE A 180 5.39 9.61 -10.90
N ASN A 181 5.17 10.59 -11.78
CA ASN A 181 5.00 10.36 -13.22
C ASN A 181 6.26 9.78 -13.89
N GLU A 182 7.45 10.13 -13.39
CA GLU A 182 8.70 9.52 -13.86
C GLU A 182 8.89 8.08 -13.35
N MET A 183 8.34 7.77 -12.18
CA MET A 183 8.44 6.43 -11.57
C MET A 183 7.46 5.42 -12.15
N CYS A 184 6.22 5.85 -12.37
CA CYS A 184 5.11 4.97 -12.69
C CYS A 184 4.34 5.45 -13.92
N ASN A 185 4.29 4.59 -14.93
CA ASN A 185 3.44 4.79 -16.11
C ASN A 185 2.36 3.70 -16.12
N ASP A 186 1.39 3.81 -15.21
CA ASP A 186 0.28 2.88 -15.07
C ASP A 186 -1.01 3.55 -15.54
N GLU A 187 -1.68 2.96 -16.53
CA GLU A 187 -2.91 3.51 -17.12
C GLU A 187 -4.07 3.62 -16.11
N THR A 188 -4.01 2.83 -15.03
CA THR A 188 -4.99 2.90 -13.93
C THR A 188 -4.80 4.17 -13.09
N LEU A 189 -3.60 4.77 -13.09
CA LEU A 189 -3.27 5.94 -12.28
C LEU A 189 -3.50 7.24 -13.05
N ASN A 190 -4.34 8.12 -12.49
CA ASN A 190 -4.58 9.47 -12.99
C ASN A 190 -4.07 10.49 -11.99
N LEU A 191 -2.97 11.15 -12.32
CA LEU A 191 -2.36 12.22 -11.53
C LEU A 191 -3.08 13.54 -11.76
N GLN A 192 -3.42 14.27 -10.68
CA GLN A 192 -4.18 15.53 -10.71
C GLN A 192 -3.52 16.63 -9.86
#